data_b744811ab2b9d3c40a98ae9d71c8544c
#
_entry.id   b744811ab2b9d3c40a98ae9d71c8544c
#
_cell.length_a   1.000
_cell.length_b   1.000
_cell.length_c   1.000
_cell.angle_alpha   90.00
_cell.angle_beta   90.00
_cell.angle_gamma   90.00
#
_symmetry.space_group_name_H-M   'P 1'
#
loop_
_entity.id
_entity.type
_entity.pdbx_description
1 polymer ?
#
loop_
_entity_poly.entity_id
_entity_poly.type
_entity_poly.pdbx_seq_one_letter_code
_entity_poly.pdbx_strand_id
1 'polypeptide(L)'
;MNTSFPPAEFDENPERPISIGTATEQLLGGGTLSYELTCQVFESMMTGRVDHAEIGALLGILATRVPTGNEIAGAAAIMRKHVRLVDTSVDRNSLLDTAGTGGAPKTFNVSTAAAIVAAAGGANVAKHGNKSRTGRGSAELLQGLGVNIQAPLEVQTRCLDEFGVCFCFAPNHHPATKHVMPVRKALGFPTIFNLLGPLTNPVQAGRQLMGVYAEEFLAPVAEAFQELGTVHSIVMHSEDGLDEISISAATRGYEISGNEMQPFYCEPEQFGFERVDRMLVTANSLPESIQMVQNVLSRKDVGPVRNMVLMSSGVSLYLCGIADSLEDGVKHAKDLVGGGKAQEVLEKLVAYT
;
A
#
# COMPACT_ATOMS: atom_id res chain seq x y z
N MET A 1 -29.14 -29.98 -17.53
CA MET A 1 -30.33 -29.33 -16.95
C MET A 1 -30.15 -27.82 -17.14
N ASN A 2 -30.93 -27.27 -18.09
CA ASN A 2 -30.89 -25.85 -18.41
C ASN A 2 -31.70 -25.10 -17.33
N THR A 3 -31.04 -24.51 -16.36
CA THR A 3 -31.70 -23.57 -15.44
C THR A 3 -31.55 -22.17 -16.00
N SER A 4 -32.43 -21.80 -16.94
CA SER A 4 -32.62 -20.40 -17.33
C SER A 4 -33.37 -19.71 -16.22
N PHE A 5 -32.73 -18.78 -15.54
CA PHE A 5 -33.40 -17.83 -14.66
C PHE A 5 -34.32 -16.93 -15.51
N PRO A 6 -35.54 -16.62 -15.04
CA PRO A 6 -36.37 -15.66 -15.74
C PRO A 6 -35.67 -14.30 -15.81
N PRO A 7 -35.83 -13.55 -16.93
CA PRO A 7 -35.26 -12.21 -17.02
C PRO A 7 -35.84 -11.33 -15.91
N ALA A 8 -34.94 -10.66 -15.16
CA ALA A 8 -35.36 -9.67 -14.17
C ALA A 8 -36.11 -8.53 -14.86
N GLU A 9 -37.29 -8.16 -14.33
CA GLU A 9 -37.97 -6.94 -14.76
C GLU A 9 -37.10 -5.73 -14.43
N PHE A 10 -36.62 -5.04 -15.45
CA PHE A 10 -35.80 -3.85 -15.29
C PHE A 10 -36.68 -2.69 -14.84
N ASP A 11 -36.42 -2.16 -13.64
CA ASP A 11 -37.00 -0.91 -13.16
C ASP A 11 -36.26 0.28 -13.82
N GLU A 12 -36.87 0.87 -14.84
CA GLU A 12 -36.34 1.98 -15.66
C GLU A 12 -36.33 3.34 -14.91
N ASN A 13 -36.26 3.39 -13.58
CA ASN A 13 -36.20 4.64 -12.88
C ASN A 13 -34.78 5.27 -12.99
N PRO A 14 -34.58 6.37 -13.76
CA PRO A 14 -33.27 6.98 -13.99
C PRO A 14 -32.65 7.62 -12.72
N GLU A 15 -33.38 7.74 -11.62
CA GLU A 15 -32.88 8.22 -10.33
C GLU A 15 -32.39 7.10 -9.40
N ARG A 16 -32.60 5.83 -9.75
CA ARG A 16 -31.95 4.75 -9.03
C ARG A 16 -30.51 4.60 -9.53
N PRO A 17 -29.52 4.66 -8.63
CA PRO A 17 -28.15 4.31 -9.01
C PRO A 17 -28.17 2.91 -9.63
N ILE A 18 -27.36 2.68 -10.69
CA ILE A 18 -27.20 1.38 -11.32
C ILE A 18 -27.08 0.35 -10.21
N SER A 19 -28.03 -0.60 -10.18
CA SER A 19 -28.08 -1.55 -9.08
C SER A 19 -26.82 -2.39 -9.13
N ILE A 20 -26.23 -2.69 -7.99
CA ILE A 20 -25.18 -3.71 -7.86
C ILE A 20 -25.59 -5.01 -8.60
N GLY A 21 -26.88 -5.27 -8.74
CA GLY A 21 -27.45 -6.36 -9.49
C GLY A 21 -26.87 -6.47 -10.90
N THR A 22 -26.89 -5.39 -11.69
CA THR A 22 -26.34 -5.39 -13.06
C THR A 22 -24.85 -5.76 -13.09
N ALA A 23 -24.04 -5.19 -12.16
CA ALA A 23 -22.64 -5.52 -12.06
C ALA A 23 -22.43 -6.99 -11.64
N THR A 24 -23.24 -7.47 -10.70
CA THR A 24 -23.20 -8.85 -10.23
C THR A 24 -23.57 -9.85 -11.34
N GLU A 25 -24.61 -9.56 -12.14
CA GLU A 25 -25.01 -10.37 -13.30
C GLU A 25 -23.89 -10.43 -14.35
N GLN A 26 -23.26 -9.30 -14.66
CA GLN A 26 -22.14 -9.25 -15.60
C GLN A 26 -20.98 -10.13 -15.14
N LEU A 27 -20.62 -10.06 -13.85
CA LEU A 27 -19.57 -10.88 -13.26
C LEU A 27 -19.93 -12.37 -13.22
N LEU A 28 -21.18 -12.72 -12.90
CA LEU A 28 -21.68 -14.10 -12.93
C LEU A 28 -21.66 -14.69 -14.36
N GLY A 29 -21.84 -13.84 -15.36
CA GLY A 29 -21.69 -14.20 -16.77
C GLY A 29 -20.23 -14.39 -17.22
N GLY A 30 -19.25 -14.26 -16.31
CA GLY A 30 -17.82 -14.35 -16.61
C GLY A 30 -17.21 -13.08 -17.18
N GLY A 31 -17.95 -11.95 -17.17
CA GLY A 31 -17.46 -10.63 -17.59
C GLY A 31 -16.62 -9.95 -16.52
N THR A 32 -16.12 -8.75 -16.88
CA THR A 32 -15.39 -7.83 -15.98
C THR A 32 -16.11 -6.49 -15.96
N LEU A 33 -15.88 -5.67 -14.92
CA LEU A 33 -16.48 -4.34 -14.85
C LEU A 33 -15.58 -3.31 -15.56
N SER A 34 -16.18 -2.36 -16.27
CA SER A 34 -15.45 -1.17 -16.75
C SER A 34 -15.07 -0.27 -15.57
N TYR A 35 -14.15 0.66 -15.82
CA TYR A 35 -13.79 1.69 -14.83
C TYR A 35 -15.02 2.45 -14.33
N GLU A 36 -15.88 2.94 -15.25
CA GLU A 36 -17.08 3.73 -14.93
C GLU A 36 -18.10 2.93 -14.13
N LEU A 37 -18.37 1.68 -14.53
CA LEU A 37 -19.31 0.83 -13.81
C LEU A 37 -18.79 0.50 -12.41
N THR A 38 -17.49 0.25 -12.27
CA THR A 38 -16.85 0.06 -10.98
C THR A 38 -16.97 1.29 -10.10
N CYS A 39 -16.73 2.49 -10.65
CA CYS A 39 -16.93 3.74 -9.93
C CYS A 39 -18.37 3.88 -9.40
N GLN A 40 -19.37 3.61 -10.22
CA GLN A 40 -20.78 3.70 -9.82
C GLN A 40 -21.14 2.73 -8.70
N VAL A 41 -20.70 1.49 -8.82
CA VAL A 41 -20.91 0.43 -7.82
C VAL A 41 -20.27 0.80 -6.49
N PHE A 42 -18.98 1.19 -6.52
CA PHE A 42 -18.25 1.55 -5.31
C PHE A 42 -18.78 2.83 -4.67
N GLU A 43 -19.22 3.83 -5.46
CA GLU A 43 -19.89 5.03 -4.94
C GLU A 43 -21.15 4.66 -4.15
N SER A 44 -21.97 3.74 -4.68
CA SER A 44 -23.17 3.27 -4.01
C SER A 44 -22.84 2.55 -2.69
N MET A 45 -21.79 1.73 -2.69
CA MET A 45 -21.30 1.04 -1.48
C MET A 45 -20.76 2.02 -0.44
N MET A 46 -19.92 2.99 -0.85
CA MET A 46 -19.28 3.95 0.06
C MET A 46 -20.29 4.95 0.66
N THR A 47 -21.40 5.19 -0.01
CA THR A 47 -22.50 6.06 0.48
C THR A 47 -23.55 5.31 1.29
N GLY A 48 -23.41 3.99 1.45
CA GLY A 48 -24.32 3.16 2.25
C GLY A 48 -25.69 2.94 1.61
N ARG A 49 -25.80 3.04 0.27
CA ARG A 49 -27.05 2.86 -0.48
C ARG A 49 -27.28 1.42 -0.96
N VAL A 50 -26.52 0.47 -0.42
CA VAL A 50 -26.48 -0.92 -0.87
C VAL A 50 -26.60 -1.85 0.33
N ASP A 51 -27.40 -2.90 0.19
CA ASP A 51 -27.55 -3.91 1.25
C ASP A 51 -26.30 -4.75 1.42
N HIS A 52 -26.06 -5.18 2.66
CA HIS A 52 -24.90 -5.99 3.01
C HIS A 52 -24.85 -7.33 2.25
N ALA A 53 -26.01 -7.90 1.90
CA ALA A 53 -26.08 -9.13 1.10
C ALA A 53 -25.58 -8.90 -0.32
N GLU A 54 -25.95 -7.79 -0.96
CA GLU A 54 -25.49 -7.41 -2.29
C GLU A 54 -23.99 -7.11 -2.29
N ILE A 55 -23.49 -6.35 -1.29
CA ILE A 55 -22.05 -6.11 -1.11
C ILE A 55 -21.31 -7.44 -0.96
N GLY A 56 -21.86 -8.36 -0.16
CA GLY A 56 -21.27 -9.68 0.07
C GLY A 56 -21.19 -10.53 -1.20
N ALA A 57 -22.26 -10.53 -2.00
CA ALA A 57 -22.32 -11.24 -3.29
C ALA A 57 -21.25 -10.68 -4.26
N LEU A 58 -21.23 -9.36 -4.45
CA LEU A 58 -20.28 -8.71 -5.35
C LEU A 58 -18.82 -8.97 -4.94
N LEU A 59 -18.49 -8.76 -3.67
CA LEU A 59 -17.13 -8.98 -3.16
C LEU A 59 -16.73 -10.46 -3.22
N GLY A 60 -17.68 -11.36 -2.99
CA GLY A 60 -17.47 -12.80 -3.11
C GLY A 60 -17.14 -13.21 -4.54
N ILE A 61 -17.89 -12.73 -5.53
CA ILE A 61 -17.65 -13.04 -6.95
C ILE A 61 -16.32 -12.43 -7.40
N LEU A 62 -16.03 -11.17 -7.07
CA LEU A 62 -14.74 -10.55 -7.38
C LEU A 62 -13.56 -11.31 -6.78
N ALA A 63 -13.74 -11.94 -5.63
CA ALA A 63 -12.68 -12.71 -4.97
C ALA A 63 -12.42 -14.11 -5.61
N THR A 64 -13.26 -14.55 -6.54
CA THR A 64 -13.05 -15.84 -7.25
C THR A 64 -12.05 -15.74 -8.40
N ARG A 65 -11.61 -14.55 -8.76
CA ARG A 65 -10.66 -14.27 -9.84
C ARG A 65 -9.76 -13.08 -9.53
N VAL A 66 -8.76 -12.89 -10.34
CA VAL A 66 -7.93 -11.68 -10.31
C VAL A 66 -8.75 -10.50 -10.86
N PRO A 67 -8.90 -9.39 -10.12
CA PRO A 67 -9.56 -8.19 -10.62
C PRO A 67 -8.70 -7.51 -11.70
N THR A 68 -9.36 -6.87 -12.67
CA THR A 68 -8.67 -6.12 -13.74
C THR A 68 -8.14 -4.77 -13.21
N GLY A 69 -7.22 -4.16 -13.97
CA GLY A 69 -6.73 -2.81 -13.68
C GLY A 69 -7.85 -1.78 -13.59
N ASN A 70 -8.84 -1.84 -14.50
CA ASN A 70 -10.02 -0.97 -14.48
C ASN A 70 -10.87 -1.12 -13.21
N GLU A 71 -11.06 -2.35 -12.74
CA GLU A 71 -11.81 -2.63 -11.50
C GLU A 71 -11.06 -2.11 -10.27
N ILE A 72 -9.74 -2.29 -10.22
CA ILE A 72 -8.91 -1.78 -9.13
C ILE A 72 -8.89 -0.25 -9.17
N ALA A 73 -8.66 0.36 -10.33
CA ALA A 73 -8.58 1.81 -10.50
C ALA A 73 -9.91 2.49 -10.17
N GLY A 74 -11.03 2.01 -10.71
CA GLY A 74 -12.35 2.57 -10.44
C GLY A 74 -12.72 2.51 -8.95
N ALA A 75 -12.45 1.38 -8.30
CA ALA A 75 -12.67 1.22 -6.87
C ALA A 75 -11.79 2.15 -6.04
N ALA A 76 -10.49 2.28 -6.39
CA ALA A 76 -9.55 3.17 -5.72
C ALA A 76 -9.91 4.65 -5.91
N ALA A 77 -10.35 5.05 -7.11
CA ALA A 77 -10.78 6.42 -7.41
C ALA A 77 -11.93 6.87 -6.50
N ILE A 78 -12.92 6.01 -6.31
CA ILE A 78 -14.04 6.29 -5.40
C ILE A 78 -13.60 6.32 -3.94
N MET A 79 -12.73 5.42 -3.51
CA MET A 79 -12.18 5.50 -2.15
C MET A 79 -11.38 6.78 -1.92
N ARG A 80 -10.58 7.24 -2.92
CA ARG A 80 -9.87 8.54 -2.87
C ARG A 80 -10.83 9.73 -2.80
N LYS A 81 -11.98 9.66 -3.46
CA LYS A 81 -13.02 10.70 -3.40
C LYS A 81 -13.61 10.87 -1.99
N HIS A 82 -13.72 9.77 -1.24
CA HIS A 82 -14.30 9.74 0.11
C HIS A 82 -13.27 9.78 1.25
N VAL A 83 -11.99 9.96 0.94
CA VAL A 83 -10.92 10.03 1.95
C VAL A 83 -10.91 11.39 2.66
N ARG A 84 -10.57 11.40 3.94
CA ARG A 84 -10.19 12.62 4.63
C ARG A 84 -8.74 12.95 4.29
N LEU A 85 -8.56 13.99 3.50
CA LEU A 85 -7.23 14.41 3.07
C LEU A 85 -6.41 14.99 4.23
N VAL A 86 -5.09 14.80 4.16
CA VAL A 86 -4.11 15.60 4.90
C VAL A 86 -3.82 16.83 4.04
N ASP A 87 -4.13 18.02 4.56
CA ASP A 87 -3.90 19.29 3.89
C ASP A 87 -2.42 19.69 4.09
N THR A 88 -1.61 19.52 3.06
CA THR A 88 -0.16 19.75 3.10
C THR A 88 0.24 20.74 1.99
N SER A 89 1.26 21.54 2.28
CA SER A 89 1.89 22.44 1.30
C SER A 89 2.84 21.72 0.34
N VAL A 90 3.18 20.47 0.63
CA VAL A 90 4.07 19.64 -0.20
C VAL A 90 3.37 19.22 -1.49
N ASP A 91 4.04 19.42 -2.63
CA ASP A 91 3.51 18.95 -3.91
C ASP A 91 3.28 17.44 -3.89
N ARG A 92 2.03 17.03 -4.18
CA ARG A 92 1.64 15.61 -4.25
C ARG A 92 2.53 14.77 -5.17
N ASN A 93 3.08 15.38 -6.20
CA ASN A 93 3.96 14.72 -7.17
C ASN A 93 5.33 14.37 -6.58
N SER A 94 5.72 14.99 -5.47
CA SER A 94 6.93 14.67 -4.72
C SER A 94 6.68 13.72 -3.53
N LEU A 95 5.40 13.49 -3.17
CA LEU A 95 5.05 12.65 -2.03
C LEU A 95 5.21 11.17 -2.35
N LEU A 96 5.81 10.46 -1.43
CA LEU A 96 6.04 9.01 -1.48
C LEU A 96 5.16 8.28 -0.46
N ASP A 97 4.59 7.14 -0.86
CA ASP A 97 4.08 6.10 0.04
C ASP A 97 4.86 4.79 -0.16
N THR A 98 5.02 4.03 0.92
CA THR A 98 5.67 2.72 0.92
C THR A 98 4.73 1.62 1.43
N ALA A 99 3.43 1.79 1.26
CA ALA A 99 2.43 0.83 1.72
C ALA A 99 2.30 -0.33 0.74
N GLY A 100 2.42 -1.57 1.22
CA GLY A 100 2.07 -2.79 0.51
C GLY A 100 0.69 -3.33 0.89
N THR A 101 0.22 -4.36 0.18
CA THR A 101 -1.08 -4.99 0.41
C THR A 101 -1.17 -5.72 1.75
N GLY A 102 -0.03 -6.14 2.29
CA GLY A 102 0.01 -7.12 3.34
C GLY A 102 -0.54 -8.47 2.87
N GLY A 103 -0.48 -9.46 3.73
CA GLY A 103 -0.98 -10.81 3.38
C GLY A 103 0.12 -11.80 3.02
N ALA A 104 1.28 -11.34 2.62
CA ALA A 104 2.48 -12.14 2.41
C ALA A 104 3.02 -12.77 3.71
N PRO A 105 3.95 -13.73 3.61
CA PRO A 105 4.69 -14.25 4.77
C PRO A 105 5.33 -13.10 5.56
N LYS A 106 5.33 -13.22 6.88
CA LYS A 106 5.81 -12.14 7.75
C LYS A 106 7.34 -12.12 7.82
N THR A 107 7.87 -10.93 7.57
CA THR A 107 9.23 -10.52 7.95
C THR A 107 9.15 -9.64 9.21
N PHE A 108 9.99 -8.63 9.30
CA PHE A 108 9.77 -7.45 10.17
C PHE A 108 9.11 -6.32 9.35
N ASN A 109 8.84 -5.17 9.95
CA ASN A 109 8.17 -4.06 9.23
C ASN A 109 9.15 -3.25 8.36
N VAL A 110 9.64 -3.86 7.28
CA VAL A 110 10.65 -3.31 6.36
C VAL A 110 10.22 -1.98 5.79
N SER A 111 9.04 -1.93 5.17
CA SER A 111 8.50 -0.73 4.50
C SER A 111 8.36 0.47 5.45
N THR A 112 8.13 0.22 6.76
CA THR A 112 8.07 1.31 7.76
C THR A 112 9.46 1.84 8.10
N ALA A 113 10.45 0.96 8.26
CA ALA A 113 11.84 1.36 8.46
C ALA A 113 12.37 2.11 7.23
N ALA A 114 12.06 1.61 6.02
CA ALA A 114 12.45 2.23 4.77
C ALA A 114 11.85 3.64 4.60
N ALA A 115 10.58 3.84 4.99
CA ALA A 115 9.94 5.14 5.00
C ALA A 115 10.71 6.18 5.84
N ILE A 116 11.14 5.80 7.04
CA ILE A 116 11.91 6.66 7.93
C ILE A 116 13.30 6.99 7.34
N VAL A 117 13.97 6.00 6.76
CA VAL A 117 15.27 6.20 6.09
C VAL A 117 15.13 7.08 4.84
N ALA A 118 14.10 6.88 4.02
CA ALA A 118 13.84 7.70 2.84
C ALA A 118 13.56 9.17 3.23
N ALA A 119 12.78 9.39 4.29
CA ALA A 119 12.53 10.72 4.82
C ALA A 119 13.83 11.39 5.33
N ALA A 120 14.73 10.63 5.97
CA ALA A 120 16.04 11.12 6.37
C ALA A 120 16.91 11.53 5.17
N GLY A 121 16.66 11.00 3.99
CA GLY A 121 17.29 11.36 2.72
C GLY A 121 16.66 12.55 2.02
N GLY A 122 15.61 13.14 2.58
CA GLY A 122 14.92 14.30 1.99
C GLY A 122 13.68 13.94 1.17
N ALA A 123 13.25 12.66 1.14
CA ALA A 123 11.97 12.30 0.56
C ALA A 123 10.80 12.80 1.44
N ASN A 124 9.75 13.29 0.82
CA ASN A 124 8.49 13.61 1.49
C ASN A 124 7.63 12.35 1.60
N VAL A 125 7.57 11.73 2.76
CA VAL A 125 6.93 10.43 2.96
C VAL A 125 5.63 10.56 3.75
N ALA A 126 4.50 10.26 3.12
CA ALA A 126 3.23 10.11 3.81
C ALA A 126 2.87 8.62 3.88
N LYS A 127 3.35 7.94 4.92
CA LYS A 127 3.14 6.50 5.03
C LYS A 127 1.71 6.17 5.42
N HIS A 128 0.97 5.57 4.49
CA HIS A 128 -0.34 4.99 4.79
C HIS A 128 -0.20 3.64 5.48
N GLY A 129 -1.01 3.37 6.48
CA GLY A 129 -0.92 2.11 7.20
C GLY A 129 -2.07 1.83 8.16
N ASN A 130 -2.13 0.58 8.61
CA ASN A 130 -3.20 0.11 9.49
C ASN A 130 -2.65 -0.89 10.51
N LYS A 131 -3.50 -1.24 11.47
CA LYS A 131 -3.32 -2.42 12.32
C LYS A 131 -3.52 -3.68 11.48
N SER A 132 -2.72 -4.70 11.75
CA SER A 132 -2.87 -5.99 11.08
C SER A 132 -3.71 -6.96 11.92
N ARG A 133 -4.31 -7.97 11.26
CA ARG A 133 -5.01 -9.07 11.96
C ARG A 133 -4.11 -9.87 12.89
N THR A 134 -2.80 -9.85 12.66
CA THR A 134 -1.81 -10.56 13.46
C THR A 134 -1.17 -9.69 14.55
N GLY A 135 -1.60 -8.42 14.71
CA GLY A 135 -1.03 -7.49 15.69
C GLY A 135 0.40 -7.03 15.37
N ARG A 136 0.84 -7.14 14.11
CA ARG A 136 2.20 -6.80 13.66
C ARG A 136 2.19 -5.93 12.39
N GLY A 137 1.24 -5.00 12.30
CA GLY A 137 1.17 -4.03 11.21
C GLY A 137 2.04 -2.81 11.47
N SER A 138 2.06 -1.90 10.49
CA SER A 138 2.82 -0.65 10.57
C SER A 138 2.35 0.24 11.73
N ALA A 139 1.05 0.24 12.02
CA ALA A 139 0.49 1.02 13.12
C ALA A 139 0.95 0.49 14.49
N GLU A 140 0.94 -0.83 14.71
CA GLU A 140 1.43 -1.42 15.96
C GLU A 140 2.94 -1.22 16.12
N LEU A 141 3.71 -1.32 15.03
CA LEU A 141 5.15 -1.04 15.08
C LEU A 141 5.42 0.40 15.49
N LEU A 142 4.81 1.39 14.80
CA LEU A 142 5.03 2.81 15.08
C LEU A 142 4.60 3.18 16.51
N GLN A 143 3.47 2.64 16.97
CA GLN A 143 3.04 2.80 18.35
C GLN A 143 4.06 2.23 19.34
N GLY A 144 4.65 1.06 19.04
CA GLY A 144 5.72 0.46 19.84
C GLY A 144 7.04 1.24 19.80
N LEU A 145 7.29 2.02 18.75
CA LEU A 145 8.41 2.95 18.64
C LEU A 145 8.15 4.29 19.33
N GLY A 146 6.94 4.51 19.89
CA GLY A 146 6.57 5.72 20.62
C GLY A 146 5.81 6.77 19.81
N VAL A 147 5.49 6.50 18.53
CA VAL A 147 4.73 7.42 17.67
C VAL A 147 3.24 7.37 18.05
N ASN A 148 2.61 8.52 18.24
CA ASN A 148 1.17 8.60 18.42
C ASN A 148 0.46 8.45 17.07
N ILE A 149 0.04 7.23 16.74
CA ILE A 149 -0.67 6.91 15.49
C ILE A 149 -2.07 7.56 15.39
N GLN A 150 -2.58 8.11 16.48
CA GLN A 150 -3.86 8.82 16.57
C GLN A 150 -3.69 10.34 16.50
N ALA A 151 -2.52 10.82 16.10
CA ALA A 151 -2.25 12.25 15.97
C ALA A 151 -3.30 12.94 15.10
N PRO A 152 -3.78 14.15 15.50
CA PRO A 152 -4.73 14.93 14.70
C PRO A 152 -4.20 15.25 13.30
N LEU A 153 -5.08 15.59 12.36
CA LEU A 153 -4.71 15.92 10.98
C LEU A 153 -3.70 17.07 10.91
N GLU A 154 -3.90 18.09 11.73
CA GLU A 154 -3.01 19.26 11.82
C GLU A 154 -1.58 18.88 12.24
N VAL A 155 -1.45 17.88 13.11
CA VAL A 155 -0.14 17.33 13.50
C VAL A 155 0.49 16.54 12.36
N GLN A 156 -0.30 15.74 11.64
CA GLN A 156 0.18 15.00 10.47
C GLN A 156 0.67 15.97 9.37
N THR A 157 -0.09 17.03 9.09
CA THR A 157 0.30 18.12 8.17
C THR A 157 1.64 18.71 8.59
N ARG A 158 1.78 19.13 9.86
CA ARG A 158 3.02 19.72 10.37
C ARG A 158 4.21 18.77 10.27
N CYS A 159 4.03 17.50 10.64
CA CYS A 159 5.09 16.50 10.53
C CYS A 159 5.56 16.35 9.08
N LEU A 160 4.63 16.36 8.11
CA LEU A 160 4.96 16.26 6.69
C LEU A 160 5.65 17.53 6.17
N ASP A 161 5.11 18.70 6.48
CA ASP A 161 5.61 19.98 5.98
C ASP A 161 6.95 20.39 6.60
N GLU A 162 7.18 20.07 7.91
CA GLU A 162 8.39 20.49 8.62
C GLU A 162 9.52 19.44 8.60
N PHE A 163 9.16 18.14 8.55
CA PHE A 163 10.15 17.04 8.67
C PHE A 163 10.13 16.05 7.51
N GLY A 164 9.23 16.25 6.54
CA GLY A 164 9.12 15.37 5.39
C GLY A 164 8.56 13.99 5.70
N VAL A 165 7.93 13.73 6.86
CA VAL A 165 7.31 12.42 7.15
C VAL A 165 6.10 12.52 8.06
N CYS A 166 5.02 11.80 7.68
CA CYS A 166 3.88 11.57 8.56
C CYS A 166 3.38 10.13 8.46
N PHE A 167 2.57 9.72 9.44
CA PHE A 167 1.86 8.45 9.42
C PHE A 167 0.36 8.68 9.31
N CYS A 168 -0.23 8.19 8.22
CA CYS A 168 -1.65 8.25 7.96
C CYS A 168 -2.32 6.95 8.42
N PHE A 169 -2.91 6.96 9.60
CA PHE A 169 -3.61 5.80 10.15
C PHE A 169 -4.95 5.61 9.45
N ALA A 170 -5.09 4.55 8.65
CA ALA A 170 -6.22 4.32 7.75
C ALA A 170 -7.62 4.52 8.37
N PRO A 171 -7.94 4.08 9.61
CA PRO A 171 -9.26 4.32 10.21
C PRO A 171 -9.62 5.81 10.38
N ASN A 172 -8.63 6.69 10.55
CA ASN A 172 -8.86 8.12 10.70
C ASN A 172 -9.23 8.81 9.37
N HIS A 173 -8.81 8.21 8.24
CA HIS A 173 -8.90 8.80 6.92
C HIS A 173 -10.03 8.22 6.04
N HIS A 174 -10.51 7.00 6.32
CA HIS A 174 -11.49 6.32 5.48
C HIS A 174 -12.85 6.11 6.16
N PRO A 175 -13.58 7.17 6.54
CA PRO A 175 -14.86 7.04 7.27
C PRO A 175 -15.94 6.30 6.46
N ALA A 176 -15.91 6.38 5.13
CA ALA A 176 -16.89 5.72 4.27
C ALA A 176 -16.77 4.18 4.29
N THR A 177 -15.61 3.63 4.66
CA THR A 177 -15.43 2.18 4.76
C THR A 177 -16.32 1.53 5.83
N LYS A 178 -16.89 2.31 6.75
CA LYS A 178 -17.85 1.83 7.78
C LYS A 178 -19.02 1.04 7.17
N HIS A 179 -19.43 1.37 5.94
CA HIS A 179 -20.55 0.72 5.26
C HIS A 179 -20.19 -0.68 4.74
N VAL A 180 -18.92 -0.93 4.42
CA VAL A 180 -18.45 -2.22 3.88
C VAL A 180 -17.70 -3.09 4.91
N MET A 181 -17.19 -2.51 5.98
CA MET A 181 -16.39 -3.22 6.99
C MET A 181 -17.14 -4.39 7.66
N PRO A 182 -18.45 -4.29 8.01
CA PRO A 182 -19.19 -5.42 8.57
C PRO A 182 -19.21 -6.63 7.64
N VAL A 183 -19.44 -6.38 6.33
CA VAL A 183 -19.45 -7.43 5.29
C VAL A 183 -18.07 -8.06 5.15
N ARG A 184 -17.01 -7.25 5.00
CA ARG A 184 -15.62 -7.74 4.90
C ARG A 184 -15.23 -8.60 6.10
N LYS A 185 -15.64 -8.19 7.30
CA LYS A 185 -15.39 -8.96 8.52
C LYS A 185 -16.14 -10.29 8.51
N ALA A 186 -17.39 -10.30 8.03
CA ALA A 186 -18.20 -11.52 7.95
C ALA A 186 -17.67 -12.50 6.90
N LEU A 187 -17.20 -12.00 5.74
CA LEU A 187 -16.59 -12.82 4.68
C LEU A 187 -15.31 -13.53 5.15
N GLY A 188 -14.45 -12.86 5.91
CA GLY A 188 -13.27 -13.47 6.53
C GLY A 188 -12.11 -13.84 5.58
N PHE A 189 -12.27 -13.68 4.27
CA PHE A 189 -11.25 -13.91 3.24
C PHE A 189 -10.80 -12.59 2.57
N PRO A 190 -9.66 -12.57 1.86
CA PRO A 190 -9.20 -11.41 1.10
C PRO A 190 -10.20 -11.03 0.00
N THR A 191 -10.40 -9.72 -0.18
CA THR A 191 -11.26 -9.15 -1.22
C THR A 191 -10.49 -8.08 -1.98
N ILE A 192 -11.05 -7.50 -3.03
CA ILE A 192 -10.44 -6.37 -3.77
C ILE A 192 -9.96 -5.25 -2.83
N PHE A 193 -10.61 -5.03 -1.69
CA PHE A 193 -10.19 -4.04 -0.69
C PHE A 193 -8.77 -4.28 -0.13
N ASN A 194 -8.23 -5.49 -0.24
CA ASN A 194 -6.85 -5.75 0.17
C ASN A 194 -5.83 -5.10 -0.78
N LEU A 195 -6.20 -4.94 -2.05
CA LEU A 195 -5.40 -4.22 -3.05
C LEU A 195 -5.60 -2.70 -2.96
N LEU A 196 -6.79 -2.25 -2.54
CA LEU A 196 -7.16 -0.83 -2.55
C LEU A 196 -6.48 -0.01 -1.44
N GLY A 197 -6.17 -0.63 -0.29
CA GLY A 197 -5.57 0.07 0.85
C GLY A 197 -4.38 0.95 0.44
N PRO A 198 -3.33 0.37 -0.18
CA PRO A 198 -2.17 1.13 -0.62
C PRO A 198 -2.47 2.20 -1.68
N LEU A 199 -3.48 1.97 -2.53
CA LEU A 199 -3.85 2.88 -3.63
C LEU A 199 -4.68 4.11 -3.17
N THR A 200 -4.99 4.21 -1.88
CA THR A 200 -5.92 5.22 -1.35
C THR A 200 -5.30 6.08 -0.25
N ASN A 201 -4.02 6.41 -0.43
CA ASN A 201 -3.28 7.26 0.49
C ASN A 201 -3.95 8.64 0.65
N PRO A 202 -4.11 9.14 1.90
CA PRO A 202 -4.79 10.41 2.19
C PRO A 202 -4.14 11.68 1.64
N VAL A 203 -2.87 11.63 1.24
CA VAL A 203 -2.22 12.76 0.54
C VAL A 203 -2.25 12.58 -0.98
N GLN A 204 -2.80 11.46 -1.48
CA GLN A 204 -2.80 11.11 -2.90
C GLN A 204 -1.37 11.13 -3.47
N ALA A 205 -0.43 10.50 -2.77
CA ALA A 205 0.97 10.46 -3.14
C ALA A 205 1.16 10.09 -4.62
N GLY A 206 1.94 10.90 -5.33
CA GLY A 206 2.24 10.69 -6.76
C GLY A 206 3.30 9.61 -6.98
N ARG A 207 4.02 9.20 -5.93
CA ARG A 207 5.08 8.18 -5.98
C ARG A 207 4.80 7.08 -4.98
N GLN A 208 5.07 5.82 -5.38
CA GLN A 208 4.78 4.71 -4.48
C GLN A 208 5.69 3.50 -4.71
N LEU A 209 6.16 2.89 -3.62
CA LEU A 209 6.73 1.56 -3.62
C LEU A 209 5.69 0.61 -3.02
N MET A 210 5.06 -0.23 -3.85
CA MET A 210 3.95 -1.08 -3.44
C MET A 210 4.28 -2.57 -3.63
N GLY A 211 4.38 -3.31 -2.53
CA GLY A 211 4.40 -4.76 -2.58
C GLY A 211 3.00 -5.37 -2.68
N VAL A 212 2.85 -6.41 -3.49
CA VAL A 212 1.63 -7.23 -3.59
C VAL A 212 1.89 -8.64 -3.07
N TYR A 213 0.89 -9.22 -2.40
CA TYR A 213 1.04 -10.52 -1.72
C TYR A 213 1.07 -11.74 -2.66
N ALA A 214 0.76 -11.56 -3.94
CA ALA A 214 0.85 -12.61 -4.95
C ALA A 214 1.20 -12.01 -6.31
N GLU A 215 1.97 -12.76 -7.11
CA GLU A 215 2.49 -12.34 -8.41
C GLU A 215 1.38 -11.97 -9.41
N GLU A 216 0.24 -12.66 -9.35
CA GLU A 216 -0.91 -12.45 -10.24
C GLU A 216 -1.51 -11.03 -10.16
N PHE A 217 -1.24 -10.29 -9.09
CA PHE A 217 -1.70 -8.91 -8.91
C PHE A 217 -0.74 -7.86 -9.46
N LEU A 218 0.45 -8.23 -9.92
CA LEU A 218 1.46 -7.27 -10.40
C LEU A 218 0.92 -6.46 -11.59
N ALA A 219 0.50 -7.12 -12.66
CA ALA A 219 0.03 -6.44 -13.86
C ALA A 219 -1.24 -5.60 -13.62
N PRO A 220 -2.34 -6.13 -13.02
CA PRO A 220 -3.55 -5.33 -12.84
C PRO A 220 -3.35 -4.15 -11.85
N VAL A 221 -2.48 -4.26 -10.86
CA VAL A 221 -2.16 -3.13 -9.99
C VAL A 221 -1.29 -2.09 -10.72
N ALA A 222 -0.36 -2.50 -11.59
CA ALA A 222 0.42 -1.59 -12.42
C ALA A 222 -0.48 -0.81 -13.41
N GLU A 223 -1.42 -1.50 -14.08
CA GLU A 223 -2.44 -0.87 -14.92
C GLU A 223 -3.28 0.15 -14.12
N ALA A 224 -3.68 -0.21 -12.91
CA ALA A 224 -4.43 0.69 -12.04
C ALA A 224 -3.61 1.95 -11.65
N PHE A 225 -2.30 1.84 -11.46
CA PHE A 225 -1.43 3.01 -11.24
C PHE A 225 -1.39 3.95 -12.44
N GLN A 226 -1.32 3.41 -13.67
CA GLN A 226 -1.39 4.24 -14.89
C GLN A 226 -2.71 4.99 -14.96
N GLU A 227 -3.84 4.29 -14.78
CA GLU A 227 -5.19 4.87 -14.83
C GLU A 227 -5.41 5.94 -13.73
N LEU A 228 -4.84 5.74 -12.54
CA LEU A 228 -4.91 6.68 -11.43
C LEU A 228 -3.94 7.87 -11.55
N GLY A 229 -3.06 7.88 -12.55
CA GLY A 229 -2.14 8.98 -12.84
C GLY A 229 -0.99 9.06 -11.84
N THR A 230 -0.25 7.97 -11.63
CA THR A 230 0.99 8.01 -10.84
C THR A 230 2.09 8.80 -11.55
N VAL A 231 2.98 9.42 -10.78
CA VAL A 231 4.17 10.07 -11.31
C VAL A 231 5.29 9.07 -11.51
N HIS A 232 5.61 8.30 -10.45
CA HIS A 232 6.64 7.27 -10.51
C HIS A 232 6.37 6.25 -9.42
N SER A 233 6.07 5.01 -9.78
CA SER A 233 5.75 3.95 -8.83
C SER A 233 6.35 2.62 -9.25
N ILE A 234 6.62 1.76 -8.28
CA ILE A 234 7.00 0.37 -8.51
C ILE A 234 5.99 -0.53 -7.78
N VAL A 235 5.42 -1.48 -8.55
CA VAL A 235 4.64 -2.59 -8.00
C VAL A 235 5.52 -3.83 -8.03
N MET A 236 5.65 -4.51 -6.91
CA MET A 236 6.61 -5.60 -6.79
C MET A 236 6.09 -6.81 -6.01
N HIS A 237 6.70 -7.97 -6.29
CA HIS A 237 6.56 -9.21 -5.57
C HIS A 237 7.87 -9.98 -5.62
N SER A 238 8.30 -10.58 -4.54
CA SER A 238 9.56 -11.33 -4.48
C SER A 238 9.36 -12.83 -4.73
N GLU A 239 10.34 -13.48 -5.34
CA GLU A 239 10.28 -14.91 -5.69
C GLU A 239 10.14 -15.84 -4.48
N ASP A 240 10.50 -15.37 -3.28
CA ASP A 240 10.27 -16.07 -2.01
C ASP A 240 8.89 -15.80 -1.39
N GLY A 241 8.00 -15.12 -2.14
CA GLY A 241 6.62 -14.85 -1.78
C GLY A 241 6.40 -13.61 -0.91
N LEU A 242 7.40 -12.74 -0.76
CA LEU A 242 7.28 -11.51 0.02
C LEU A 242 6.65 -10.38 -0.80
N ASP A 243 5.90 -9.51 -0.12
CA ASP A 243 5.45 -8.20 -0.60
C ASP A 243 6.45 -7.08 -0.24
N GLU A 244 7.74 -7.41 -0.23
CA GLU A 244 8.87 -6.53 0.09
C GLU A 244 10.04 -6.82 -0.86
N ILE A 245 11.00 -5.89 -1.01
CA ILE A 245 12.27 -6.19 -1.68
C ILE A 245 13.06 -7.16 -0.80
N SER A 246 13.22 -8.39 -1.29
CA SER A 246 13.80 -9.47 -0.50
C SER A 246 15.32 -9.45 -0.49
N ILE A 247 15.92 -9.76 0.65
CA ILE A 247 17.35 -10.08 0.78
C ILE A 247 17.63 -11.57 0.50
N SER A 248 16.57 -12.38 0.33
CA SER A 248 16.66 -13.84 0.19
C SER A 248 16.45 -14.33 -1.24
N ALA A 249 15.83 -13.50 -2.08
CA ALA A 249 15.45 -13.83 -3.44
C ALA A 249 15.44 -12.60 -4.35
N ALA A 250 15.32 -12.80 -5.65
CA ALA A 250 15.03 -11.71 -6.58
C ALA A 250 13.63 -11.15 -6.38
N THR A 251 13.46 -9.87 -6.67
CA THR A 251 12.18 -9.16 -6.64
C THR A 251 11.87 -8.67 -8.04
N ARG A 252 10.66 -8.93 -8.50
CA ARG A 252 10.19 -8.55 -9.85
C ARG A 252 8.88 -7.77 -9.78
N GLY A 253 8.56 -7.09 -10.86
CA GLY A 253 7.31 -6.34 -10.96
C GLY A 253 7.29 -5.41 -12.15
N TYR A 254 6.67 -4.26 -11.96
CA TYR A 254 6.56 -3.21 -12.96
C TYR A 254 6.94 -1.87 -12.34
N GLU A 255 7.71 -1.10 -13.10
CA GLU A 255 7.97 0.30 -12.86
C GLU A 255 7.07 1.13 -13.76
N ILE A 256 6.38 2.09 -13.20
CA ILE A 256 5.42 2.95 -13.87
C ILE A 256 5.89 4.40 -13.72
N SER A 257 6.11 5.08 -14.86
CA SER A 257 6.48 6.49 -14.90
C SER A 257 5.52 7.24 -15.83
N GLY A 258 4.55 7.94 -15.26
CA GLY A 258 3.45 8.51 -16.02
C GLY A 258 2.67 7.43 -16.78
N ASN A 259 2.68 7.50 -18.12
CA ASN A 259 2.01 6.52 -18.97
C ASN A 259 2.91 5.34 -19.40
N GLU A 260 4.17 5.36 -19.05
CA GLU A 260 5.11 4.30 -19.39
C GLU A 260 5.10 3.23 -18.31
N MET A 261 5.10 1.97 -18.72
CA MET A 261 5.21 0.82 -17.84
C MET A 261 6.27 -0.13 -18.39
N GLN A 262 7.24 -0.47 -17.57
CA GLN A 262 8.33 -1.37 -17.93
C GLN A 262 8.55 -2.43 -16.84
N PRO A 263 9.13 -3.59 -17.20
CA PRO A 263 9.49 -4.59 -16.21
C PRO A 263 10.46 -4.02 -15.17
N PHE A 264 10.21 -4.32 -13.91
CA PHE A 264 11.10 -4.05 -12.79
C PHE A 264 11.75 -5.36 -12.32
N TYR A 265 13.04 -5.32 -12.05
CA TYR A 265 13.80 -6.43 -11.48
C TYR A 265 14.93 -5.90 -10.60
N CYS A 266 15.10 -6.48 -9.44
CA CYS A 266 16.31 -6.30 -8.62
C CYS A 266 16.59 -7.57 -7.80
N GLU A 267 17.86 -7.72 -7.41
CA GLU A 267 18.34 -8.81 -6.57
C GLU A 267 19.41 -8.31 -5.59
N PRO A 268 19.63 -8.99 -4.46
CA PRO A 268 20.59 -8.55 -3.44
C PRO A 268 22.00 -8.33 -3.96
N GLU A 269 22.45 -9.19 -4.88
CA GLU A 269 23.78 -9.16 -5.47
C GLU A 269 24.06 -7.88 -6.26
N GLN A 270 23.03 -7.29 -6.88
CA GLN A 270 23.12 -5.99 -7.57
C GLN A 270 23.59 -4.87 -6.64
N PHE A 271 23.27 -4.98 -5.34
CA PHE A 271 23.61 -4.00 -4.31
C PHE A 271 24.85 -4.41 -3.50
N GLY A 272 25.53 -5.50 -3.89
CA GLY A 272 26.70 -6.04 -3.19
C GLY A 272 26.34 -6.78 -1.90
N PHE A 273 25.10 -7.28 -1.77
CA PHE A 273 24.67 -8.10 -0.66
C PHE A 273 24.57 -9.58 -1.07
N GLU A 274 24.91 -10.49 -0.17
CA GLU A 274 24.71 -11.91 -0.36
C GLU A 274 23.26 -12.28 -0.01
N ARG A 275 22.69 -13.24 -0.74
CA ARG A 275 21.40 -13.84 -0.36
C ARG A 275 21.55 -14.62 0.94
N VAL A 276 20.57 -14.48 1.78
CA VAL A 276 20.52 -15.15 3.08
C VAL A 276 19.20 -15.88 3.28
N ASP A 277 19.17 -16.79 4.25
CA ASP A 277 17.91 -17.43 4.64
C ASP A 277 16.93 -16.38 5.17
N ARG A 278 15.69 -16.41 4.67
CA ARG A 278 14.59 -15.53 5.08
C ARG A 278 14.34 -15.55 6.59
N MET A 279 14.65 -16.65 7.27
CA MET A 279 14.51 -16.74 8.72
C MET A 279 15.31 -15.67 9.46
N LEU A 280 16.45 -15.21 8.91
CA LEU A 280 17.29 -14.16 9.50
C LEU A 280 16.63 -12.77 9.46
N VAL A 281 15.59 -12.58 8.64
CA VAL A 281 14.83 -11.34 8.53
C VAL A 281 13.35 -11.53 8.92
N THR A 282 13.02 -12.64 9.59
CA THR A 282 11.67 -12.94 10.05
C THR A 282 11.55 -12.61 11.54
N ALA A 283 10.62 -11.70 11.87
CA ALA A 283 10.22 -11.44 13.25
C ALA A 283 9.06 -12.36 13.63
N ASN A 284 9.12 -13.03 14.76
CA ASN A 284 8.05 -13.92 15.25
C ASN A 284 7.04 -13.20 16.14
N SER A 285 7.37 -12.00 16.60
CA SER A 285 6.54 -11.19 17.47
C SER A 285 6.67 -9.69 17.16
N LEU A 286 5.72 -8.88 17.64
CA LEU A 286 5.81 -7.43 17.52
C LEU A 286 7.04 -6.87 18.29
N PRO A 287 7.33 -7.26 19.53
CA PRO A 287 8.56 -6.80 20.21
C PRO A 287 9.84 -7.10 19.43
N GLU A 288 9.93 -8.28 18.80
CA GLU A 288 11.07 -8.63 17.96
C GLU A 288 11.17 -7.73 16.73
N SER A 289 10.06 -7.47 16.03
CA SER A 289 10.04 -6.54 14.90
C SER A 289 10.42 -5.11 15.32
N ILE A 290 9.94 -4.64 16.47
CA ILE A 290 10.33 -3.33 17.03
C ILE A 290 11.83 -3.30 17.28
N GLN A 291 12.39 -4.33 17.91
CA GLN A 291 13.81 -4.39 18.20
C GLN A 291 14.68 -4.43 16.93
N MET A 292 14.26 -5.19 15.91
CA MET A 292 14.94 -5.22 14.60
C MET A 292 14.99 -3.84 13.98
N VAL A 293 13.86 -3.14 13.90
CA VAL A 293 13.79 -1.78 13.35
C VAL A 293 14.62 -0.80 14.16
N GLN A 294 14.52 -0.82 15.49
CA GLN A 294 15.32 0.03 16.38
C GLN A 294 16.82 -0.20 16.19
N ASN A 295 17.25 -1.45 16.06
CA ASN A 295 18.66 -1.80 15.87
C ASN A 295 19.21 -1.25 14.54
N VAL A 296 18.41 -1.28 13.46
CA VAL A 296 18.79 -0.69 12.18
C VAL A 296 18.93 0.84 12.31
N LEU A 297 17.90 1.51 12.82
CA LEU A 297 17.87 2.97 12.89
C LEU A 297 18.94 3.52 13.86
N SER A 298 19.23 2.80 14.96
CA SER A 298 20.27 3.16 15.94
C SER A 298 21.67 2.64 15.58
N ARG A 299 21.89 2.09 14.39
CA ARG A 299 23.20 1.61 13.89
C ARG A 299 23.77 0.39 14.63
N LYS A 300 22.95 -0.33 15.37
CA LYS A 300 23.37 -1.55 16.08
C LYS A 300 23.35 -2.78 15.19
N ASP A 301 22.53 -2.79 14.13
CA ASP A 301 22.45 -3.85 13.15
C ASP A 301 23.34 -3.52 11.94
N VAL A 302 24.17 -4.48 11.55
CA VAL A 302 25.04 -4.41 10.36
C VAL A 302 24.80 -5.58 9.40
N GLY A 303 23.81 -6.43 9.70
CA GLY A 303 23.51 -7.67 9.02
C GLY A 303 22.36 -7.59 8.01
N PRO A 304 21.71 -8.75 7.74
CA PRO A 304 20.67 -8.88 6.71
C PRO A 304 19.45 -7.98 6.93
N VAL A 305 19.03 -7.76 8.18
CA VAL A 305 17.90 -6.90 8.53
C VAL A 305 18.15 -5.47 8.04
N ARG A 306 19.34 -4.93 8.35
CA ARG A 306 19.76 -3.62 7.84
C ARG A 306 19.81 -3.62 6.31
N ASN A 307 20.41 -4.61 5.69
CA ASN A 307 20.56 -4.64 4.24
C ASN A 307 19.22 -4.64 3.52
N MET A 308 18.22 -5.37 4.01
CA MET A 308 16.85 -5.35 3.48
C MET A 308 16.19 -3.97 3.60
N VAL A 309 16.40 -3.25 4.71
CA VAL A 309 15.96 -1.86 4.86
C VAL A 309 16.67 -0.95 3.86
N LEU A 310 17.98 -1.10 3.68
CA LEU A 310 18.76 -0.28 2.73
C LEU A 310 18.28 -0.45 1.30
N MET A 311 17.97 -1.70 0.86
CA MET A 311 17.42 -1.97 -0.48
C MET A 311 16.09 -1.27 -0.68
N SER A 312 15.13 -1.45 0.22
CA SER A 312 13.81 -0.83 0.14
C SER A 312 13.88 0.71 0.24
N SER A 313 14.79 1.25 1.06
CA SER A 313 15.02 2.69 1.17
C SER A 313 15.67 3.26 -0.09
N GLY A 314 16.64 2.54 -0.65
CA GLY A 314 17.33 2.94 -1.87
C GLY A 314 16.38 3.07 -3.05
N VAL A 315 15.50 2.07 -3.24
CA VAL A 315 14.46 2.12 -4.27
C VAL A 315 13.48 3.27 -3.99
N SER A 316 13.16 3.54 -2.73
CA SER A 316 12.31 4.68 -2.34
C SER A 316 12.95 6.03 -2.70
N LEU A 317 14.26 6.19 -2.48
CA LEU A 317 15.02 7.39 -2.86
C LEU A 317 15.11 7.56 -4.39
N TYR A 318 15.30 6.47 -5.12
CA TYR A 318 15.24 6.46 -6.59
C TYR A 318 13.86 6.92 -7.10
N LEU A 319 12.78 6.37 -6.57
CA LEU A 319 11.43 6.78 -6.92
C LEU A 319 11.17 8.27 -6.68
N CYS A 320 11.83 8.87 -5.68
CA CYS A 320 11.73 10.31 -5.39
C CYS A 320 12.64 11.18 -6.28
N GLY A 321 13.47 10.60 -7.14
CA GLY A 321 14.47 11.33 -7.94
C GLY A 321 15.60 11.93 -7.10
N ILE A 322 15.83 11.39 -5.89
CA ILE A 322 16.95 11.78 -5.01
C ILE A 322 18.21 10.99 -5.36
N ALA A 323 18.04 9.83 -5.98
CA ALA A 323 19.10 9.00 -6.52
C ALA A 323 18.83 8.72 -8.00
N ASP A 324 19.90 8.64 -8.81
CA ASP A 324 19.83 8.44 -10.25
C ASP A 324 19.68 6.96 -10.66
N SER A 325 20.02 6.04 -9.74
CA SER A 325 19.90 4.59 -9.92
C SER A 325 19.50 3.89 -8.61
N LEU A 326 19.11 2.62 -8.71
CA LEU A 326 18.80 1.81 -7.53
C LEU A 326 20.03 1.65 -6.63
N GLU A 327 21.22 1.44 -7.25
CA GLU A 327 22.49 1.28 -6.56
C GLU A 327 22.90 2.55 -5.81
N ASP A 328 22.78 3.72 -6.46
CA ASP A 328 23.04 5.00 -5.82
C ASP A 328 22.09 5.26 -4.65
N GLY A 329 20.82 4.90 -4.82
CA GLY A 329 19.83 4.96 -3.74
C GLY A 329 20.20 4.11 -2.54
N VAL A 330 20.65 2.86 -2.77
CA VAL A 330 21.09 1.98 -1.67
C VAL A 330 22.35 2.51 -0.99
N LYS A 331 23.31 3.03 -1.77
CA LYS A 331 24.51 3.69 -1.21
C LYS A 331 24.12 4.90 -0.36
N HIS A 332 23.22 5.74 -0.85
CA HIS A 332 22.71 6.89 -0.09
C HIS A 332 22.00 6.44 1.20
N ALA A 333 21.11 5.45 1.13
CA ALA A 333 20.46 4.88 2.31
C ALA A 333 21.46 4.36 3.36
N LYS A 334 22.56 3.75 2.91
CA LYS A 334 23.64 3.27 3.79
C LYS A 334 24.31 4.43 4.54
N ASP A 335 24.56 5.55 3.88
CA ASP A 335 25.14 6.74 4.48
C ASP A 335 24.19 7.39 5.49
N LEU A 336 22.89 7.43 5.18
CA LEU A 336 21.86 7.97 6.07
C LEU A 336 21.73 7.17 7.38
N VAL A 337 21.69 5.83 7.25
CA VAL A 337 21.64 4.95 8.42
C VAL A 337 22.96 5.05 9.19
N GLY A 338 24.11 4.97 8.50
CA GLY A 338 25.45 5.06 9.12
C GLY A 338 25.71 6.39 9.83
N GLY A 339 25.16 7.50 9.29
CA GLY A 339 25.25 8.83 9.87
C GLY A 339 24.26 9.11 11.03
N GLY A 340 23.31 8.20 11.29
CA GLY A 340 22.32 8.36 12.37
C GLY A 340 21.11 9.23 12.01
N LYS A 341 21.02 9.76 10.79
CA LYS A 341 19.94 10.65 10.35
C LYS A 341 18.56 10.00 10.41
N ALA A 342 18.48 8.69 10.16
CA ALA A 342 17.24 7.94 10.25
C ALA A 342 16.70 7.89 11.69
N GLN A 343 17.58 7.73 12.68
CA GLN A 343 17.21 7.79 14.08
C GLN A 343 16.66 9.17 14.48
N GLU A 344 17.30 10.26 14.01
CA GLU A 344 16.85 11.63 14.27
C GLU A 344 15.44 11.89 13.72
N VAL A 345 15.11 11.34 12.54
CA VAL A 345 13.75 11.45 11.95
C VAL A 345 12.73 10.73 12.81
N LEU A 346 13.03 9.53 13.30
CA LEU A 346 12.13 8.81 14.22
C LEU A 346 11.91 9.60 15.51
N GLU A 347 12.97 10.14 16.11
CA GLU A 347 12.90 10.93 17.34
C GLU A 347 12.03 12.19 17.16
N LYS A 348 12.17 12.88 16.04
CA LYS A 348 11.28 13.99 15.68
C LYS A 348 9.83 13.54 15.55
N LEU A 349 9.58 12.47 14.81
CA LEU A 349 8.21 11.95 14.62
C LEU A 349 7.56 11.60 15.97
N VAL A 350 8.31 10.97 16.89
CA VAL A 350 7.85 10.67 18.26
C VAL A 350 7.58 11.93 19.07
N ALA A 351 8.46 12.93 18.98
CA ALA A 351 8.35 14.16 19.78
C ALA A 351 7.16 15.05 19.35
N TYR A 352 6.77 14.99 18.06
CA TYR A 352 5.74 15.85 17.49
C TYR A 352 4.35 15.21 17.43
N THR A 353 4.27 13.90 17.53
CA THR A 353 2.99 13.18 17.54
C THR A 353 2.52 12.85 18.94
#